data_b73f695c8f2cb7846870f048afee5ce9
#
_entry.id   b73f695c8f2cb7846870f048afee5ce9
#
_cell.length_a   1.000
_cell.length_b   1.000
_cell.length_c   1.000
_cell.angle_alpha   90.00
_cell.angle_beta   90.00
_cell.angle_gamma   90.00
#
_symmetry.space_group_name_H-M   'P 1'
#
loop_
_entity.id
_entity.type
_entity.pdbx_description
1 polymer ?
#
loop_
_entity_poly.entity_id
_entity_poly.type
_entity_poly.pdbx_seq_one_letter_code
_entity_poly.pdbx_strand_id
1 'polypeptide(L)'
;MNFQDFFNPDKVVDLSFFNFENAITACYYADIDLRVKKVNKNFKSFFPVLGNVKDAYFPDILKQLGVSQEQIDFFESEIREKGSVLIPKVKILIENQERLFSLLSTKTKNKDFEYLNGIQGQFVDRTNEYKLTLERDQLIESQLNDKKLIEEKSKKLESLATRLAKYLSPQIYKNIFDEEKDQSVSHSRKNLTVFFSDIVAFTDLTDKMEPEKLAAIINSYLSEMSTIAIKYGGTIDKFIGDALMVFFGDPETLGETND
;
A
#
# COMPACT_ATOMS: atom_id res chain seq x y z
N MET A 1 -23.22 41.55 13.91
CA MET A 1 -22.76 41.43 15.30
C MET A 1 -21.52 42.31 15.42
N ASN A 2 -21.54 43.33 16.25
CA ASN A 2 -20.42 44.27 16.36
C ASN A 2 -19.35 43.64 17.27
N PHE A 3 -18.04 43.83 16.99
CA PHE A 3 -16.94 43.27 17.76
C PHE A 3 -17.01 43.57 19.27
N GLN A 4 -17.61 44.71 19.62
CA GLN A 4 -17.88 45.09 21.02
C GLN A 4 -18.90 44.22 21.73
N ASP A 5 -19.80 43.55 21.00
CA ASP A 5 -20.80 42.64 21.59
C ASP A 5 -20.17 41.36 22.18
N PHE A 6 -18.96 41.00 21.72
CA PHE A 6 -18.20 39.84 22.26
C PHE A 6 -17.67 40.07 23.68
N PHE A 7 -17.52 41.32 24.11
CA PHE A 7 -17.00 41.67 25.44
C PHE A 7 -18.11 42.05 26.44
N ASN A 8 -19.38 41.96 26.05
CA ASN A 8 -20.48 42.15 26.98
C ASN A 8 -20.66 40.86 27.79
N PRO A 9 -20.52 40.87 29.14
CA PRO A 9 -20.60 39.68 30.00
C PRO A 9 -21.85 38.86 29.77
N ASP A 10 -23.01 39.45 29.63
CA ASP A 10 -24.28 38.75 29.43
C ASP A 10 -24.31 38.01 28.07
N LYS A 11 -23.80 38.64 27.02
CA LYS A 11 -23.71 38.02 25.69
C LYS A 11 -22.64 36.94 25.62
N VAL A 12 -21.55 37.04 26.39
CA VAL A 12 -20.50 36.00 26.49
C VAL A 12 -21.06 34.76 27.13
N VAL A 13 -21.89 34.90 28.16
CA VAL A 13 -22.55 33.76 28.83
C VAL A 13 -23.50 33.07 27.84
N ASP A 14 -24.32 33.81 27.13
CA ASP A 14 -25.24 33.28 26.11
C ASP A 14 -24.49 32.57 24.99
N LEU A 15 -23.39 33.15 24.51
CA LEU A 15 -22.54 32.54 23.46
C LEU A 15 -21.86 31.26 23.94
N SER A 16 -21.36 31.23 25.18
CA SER A 16 -20.76 30.07 25.80
C SER A 16 -21.76 28.93 25.95
N PHE A 17 -22.97 29.27 26.39
CA PHE A 17 -24.07 28.33 26.48
C PHE A 17 -24.49 27.79 25.12
N PHE A 18 -24.61 28.66 24.12
CA PHE A 18 -24.93 28.29 22.75
C PHE A 18 -23.87 27.35 22.16
N ASN A 19 -22.59 27.64 22.37
CA ASN A 19 -21.49 26.80 21.90
C ASN A 19 -21.50 25.41 22.57
N PHE A 20 -21.73 25.34 23.88
CA PHE A 20 -21.86 24.08 24.58
C PHE A 20 -23.05 23.25 24.05
N GLU A 21 -24.23 23.88 23.93
CA GLU A 21 -25.45 23.17 23.52
C GLU A 21 -25.38 22.69 22.07
N ASN A 22 -24.67 23.43 21.17
CA ASN A 22 -24.57 23.09 19.76
C ASN A 22 -23.21 22.49 19.35
N ALA A 23 -22.35 22.12 20.33
CA ALA A 23 -21.11 21.42 20.02
C ALA A 23 -21.41 20.11 19.29
N ILE A 24 -20.61 19.80 18.26
CA ILE A 24 -20.74 18.57 17.45
C ILE A 24 -20.39 17.30 18.25
N THR A 25 -19.68 17.44 19.36
CA THR A 25 -19.31 16.36 20.28
C THR A 25 -20.37 16.22 21.37
N ALA A 26 -20.44 15.06 22.01
CA ALA A 26 -21.27 14.83 23.17
C ALA A 26 -20.60 15.42 24.41
N CYS A 27 -21.06 16.59 24.86
CA CYS A 27 -20.44 17.32 25.97
C CYS A 27 -21.22 17.13 27.27
N TYR A 28 -20.48 17.06 28.37
CA TYR A 28 -21.03 17.07 29.70
C TYR A 28 -20.28 18.03 30.62
N TYR A 29 -20.99 18.46 31.69
CA TYR A 29 -20.43 19.20 32.82
C TYR A 29 -20.86 18.52 34.09
N ALA A 30 -19.91 18.24 34.99
CA ALA A 30 -20.11 17.63 36.28
C ALA A 30 -19.47 18.49 37.38
N ASP A 31 -19.95 18.38 38.62
CA ASP A 31 -19.30 18.99 39.77
C ASP A 31 -17.98 18.27 40.12
N ILE A 32 -17.28 18.75 41.16
CA ILE A 32 -16.03 18.18 41.65
C ILE A 32 -16.15 16.74 42.15
N ASP A 33 -17.37 16.32 42.50
CA ASP A 33 -17.71 14.97 42.96
C ASP A 33 -18.15 14.07 41.79
N LEU A 34 -17.90 14.50 40.53
CA LEU A 34 -18.26 13.77 39.31
C LEU A 34 -19.78 13.58 39.11
N ARG A 35 -20.62 14.41 39.73
CA ARG A 35 -22.06 14.37 39.49
C ARG A 35 -22.42 15.28 38.32
N VAL A 36 -23.02 14.71 37.29
CA VAL A 36 -23.41 15.39 36.06
C VAL A 36 -24.46 16.46 36.35
N LYS A 37 -24.17 17.70 36.04
CA LYS A 37 -25.08 18.82 36.17
C LYS A 37 -25.76 19.18 34.86
N LYS A 38 -25.03 19.03 33.74
CA LYS A 38 -25.56 19.36 32.42
C LYS A 38 -24.92 18.51 31.32
N VAL A 39 -25.70 18.21 30.28
CA VAL A 39 -25.28 17.60 29.05
C VAL A 39 -25.88 18.39 27.87
N ASN A 40 -25.20 18.39 26.72
CA ASN A 40 -25.68 19.05 25.52
C ASN A 40 -26.62 18.13 24.69
N LYS A 41 -27.14 18.67 23.59
CA LYS A 41 -28.03 17.93 22.67
C LYS A 41 -27.37 16.65 22.15
N ASN A 42 -26.10 16.73 21.73
CA ASN A 42 -25.42 15.60 21.15
C ASN A 42 -25.11 14.49 22.15
N PHE A 43 -24.92 14.81 23.43
CA PHE A 43 -24.82 13.78 24.46
C PHE A 43 -26.10 12.94 24.51
N LYS A 44 -27.27 13.57 24.49
CA LYS A 44 -28.56 12.87 24.48
C LYS A 44 -28.80 12.09 23.20
N SER A 45 -28.36 12.65 22.06
CA SER A 45 -28.48 12.00 20.74
C SER A 45 -27.54 10.80 20.59
N PHE A 46 -26.31 10.91 21.11
CA PHE A 46 -25.33 9.81 21.03
C PHE A 46 -25.67 8.67 22.00
N PHE A 47 -26.23 9.01 23.16
CA PHE A 47 -26.49 8.05 24.24
C PHE A 47 -27.98 8.05 24.68
N PRO A 48 -28.92 7.73 23.79
CA PRO A 48 -30.35 7.78 24.09
C PRO A 48 -30.76 6.79 25.22
N VAL A 49 -29.98 5.72 25.39
CA VAL A 49 -30.21 4.68 26.42
C VAL A 49 -30.08 5.21 27.83
N LEU A 50 -29.36 6.32 28.06
CA LEU A 50 -29.07 6.84 29.38
C LEU A 50 -30.25 7.61 30.02
N GLY A 51 -31.20 8.08 29.22
CA GLY A 51 -32.33 8.87 29.74
C GLY A 51 -31.89 10.18 30.42
N ASN A 52 -32.44 10.45 31.63
CA ASN A 52 -32.06 11.63 32.40
C ASN A 52 -30.82 11.34 33.28
N VAL A 53 -29.71 11.95 32.95
CA VAL A 53 -28.41 11.79 33.65
C VAL A 53 -28.14 12.89 34.68
N LYS A 54 -29.08 13.79 34.93
CA LYS A 54 -28.88 14.88 35.90
C LYS A 54 -28.61 14.29 37.30
N ASP A 55 -27.57 14.80 37.97
CA ASP A 55 -27.05 14.38 39.26
C ASP A 55 -26.56 12.92 39.35
N ALA A 56 -26.54 12.20 38.24
CA ALA A 56 -25.93 10.87 38.17
C ALA A 56 -24.39 10.95 38.32
N TYR A 57 -23.81 9.93 38.94
CA TYR A 57 -22.36 9.81 39.05
C TYR A 57 -21.77 9.40 37.74
N PHE A 58 -20.81 10.18 37.20
CA PHE A 58 -20.33 10.00 35.85
C PHE A 58 -19.65 8.63 35.57
N PRO A 59 -18.87 8.06 36.49
CA PRO A 59 -18.38 6.69 36.35
C PRO A 59 -19.49 5.62 36.23
N ASP A 60 -20.62 5.79 36.89
CA ASP A 60 -21.78 4.89 36.71
C ASP A 60 -22.38 5.02 35.30
N ILE A 61 -22.37 6.23 34.73
CA ILE A 61 -22.80 6.46 33.37
C ILE A 61 -21.84 5.73 32.41
N LEU A 62 -20.54 5.82 32.63
CA LEU A 62 -19.55 5.08 31.83
C LEU A 62 -19.78 3.57 31.87
N LYS A 63 -20.10 3.05 33.06
CA LYS A 63 -20.44 1.64 33.27
C LYS A 63 -21.71 1.23 32.52
N GLN A 64 -22.75 2.06 32.55
CA GLN A 64 -23.99 1.83 31.80
C GLN A 64 -23.75 1.85 30.27
N LEU A 65 -22.78 2.63 29.79
CA LEU A 65 -22.36 2.65 28.41
C LEU A 65 -21.47 1.46 28.01
N GLY A 66 -21.14 0.56 28.92
CA GLY A 66 -20.33 -0.63 28.67
C GLY A 66 -18.83 -0.37 28.67
N VAL A 67 -18.37 0.75 29.23
CA VAL A 67 -16.94 1.04 29.39
C VAL A 67 -16.34 0.07 30.42
N SER A 68 -15.15 -0.45 30.14
CA SER A 68 -14.49 -1.41 31.01
C SER A 68 -14.14 -0.80 32.38
N GLN A 69 -14.16 -1.61 33.44
CA GLN A 69 -13.83 -1.15 34.79
C GLN A 69 -12.41 -0.55 34.85
N GLU A 70 -11.46 -1.14 34.15
CA GLU A 70 -10.09 -0.62 34.04
C GLU A 70 -10.03 0.81 33.49
N GLN A 71 -10.83 1.11 32.45
CA GLN A 71 -10.90 2.46 31.88
C GLN A 71 -11.62 3.44 32.81
N ILE A 72 -12.59 2.96 33.58
CA ILE A 72 -13.30 3.78 34.59
C ILE A 72 -12.35 4.13 35.73
N ASP A 73 -11.63 3.16 36.26
CA ASP A 73 -10.66 3.37 37.35
C ASP A 73 -9.53 4.31 36.89
N PHE A 74 -9.06 4.14 35.65
CA PHE A 74 -8.10 5.05 35.04
C PHE A 74 -8.65 6.48 34.93
N PHE A 75 -9.89 6.63 34.49
CA PHE A 75 -10.57 7.94 34.42
C PHE A 75 -10.60 8.62 35.77
N GLU A 76 -11.03 7.91 36.82
CA GLU A 76 -11.14 8.48 38.18
C GLU A 76 -9.80 8.89 38.75
N SER A 77 -8.80 8.03 38.61
CA SER A 77 -7.43 8.31 39.07
C SER A 77 -6.86 9.56 38.39
N GLU A 78 -6.83 9.59 37.05
CA GLU A 78 -6.26 10.68 36.27
C GLU A 78 -6.94 12.03 36.51
N ILE A 79 -8.29 12.05 36.57
CA ILE A 79 -9.02 13.30 36.78
C ILE A 79 -8.82 13.84 38.18
N ARG A 80 -8.63 12.97 39.19
CA ARG A 80 -8.35 13.38 40.58
C ARG A 80 -6.91 13.85 40.76
N GLU A 81 -5.94 13.13 40.21
CA GLU A 81 -4.52 13.39 40.41
C GLU A 81 -4.01 14.49 39.49
N LYS A 82 -4.29 14.39 38.19
CA LYS A 82 -3.77 15.30 37.17
C LYS A 82 -4.76 16.41 36.77
N GLY A 83 -6.02 16.27 37.11
CA GLY A 83 -7.06 17.22 36.71
C GLY A 83 -7.43 17.16 35.24
N SER A 84 -6.91 16.23 34.47
CA SER A 84 -7.27 16.00 33.06
C SER A 84 -7.06 14.54 32.70
N VAL A 85 -7.91 14.02 31.79
CA VAL A 85 -7.83 12.65 31.30
C VAL A 85 -8.19 12.60 29.82
N LEU A 86 -7.45 11.80 29.07
CA LEU A 86 -7.75 11.41 27.70
C LEU A 86 -7.80 9.89 27.63
N ILE A 87 -8.96 9.33 27.29
CA ILE A 87 -9.10 7.93 26.92
C ILE A 87 -9.29 7.89 25.41
N PRO A 88 -8.27 7.52 24.64
CA PRO A 88 -8.29 7.67 23.17
C PRO A 88 -9.26 6.72 22.49
N LYS A 89 -9.60 5.59 23.14
CA LYS A 89 -10.46 4.55 22.56
C LYS A 89 -11.41 3.98 23.59
N VAL A 90 -12.66 4.42 23.53
CA VAL A 90 -13.78 3.90 24.32
C VAL A 90 -14.76 3.24 23.35
N LYS A 91 -15.00 1.95 23.54
CA LYS A 91 -15.99 1.20 22.75
C LYS A 91 -17.34 1.27 23.44
N ILE A 92 -18.35 1.71 22.73
CA ILE A 92 -19.73 1.82 23.23
C ILE A 92 -20.66 1.15 22.22
N LEU A 93 -21.53 0.28 22.73
CA LEU A 93 -22.55 -0.36 21.92
C LEU A 93 -23.82 0.52 21.92
N ILE A 94 -24.18 1.05 20.75
CA ILE A 94 -25.36 1.87 20.55
C ILE A 94 -26.24 1.20 19.50
N GLU A 95 -27.49 0.86 19.84
CA GLU A 95 -28.44 0.22 18.92
C GLU A 95 -27.85 -1.01 18.19
N ASN A 96 -27.15 -1.87 18.91
CA ASN A 96 -26.42 -3.04 18.39
C ASN A 96 -25.26 -2.72 17.40
N GLN A 97 -24.82 -1.47 17.34
CA GLN A 97 -23.63 -1.08 16.57
C GLN A 97 -22.50 -0.66 17.51
N GLU A 98 -21.31 -1.25 17.35
CA GLU A 98 -20.12 -0.80 18.06
C GLU A 98 -19.66 0.54 17.49
N ARG A 99 -19.62 1.56 18.34
CA ARG A 99 -19.06 2.88 18.04
C ARG A 99 -17.82 3.13 18.89
N LEU A 100 -16.91 3.90 18.32
CA LEU A 100 -15.62 4.23 18.95
C LEU A 100 -15.57 5.71 19.26
N PHE A 101 -15.34 6.01 20.53
CA PHE A 101 -15.24 7.38 21.02
C PHE A 101 -13.87 7.63 21.64
N SER A 102 -13.41 8.90 21.59
CA SER A 102 -12.39 9.40 22.50
C SER A 102 -13.09 10.19 23.60
N LEU A 103 -12.77 9.93 24.87
CA LEU A 103 -13.26 10.67 26.03
C LEU A 103 -12.16 11.60 26.53
N LEU A 104 -12.43 12.91 26.48
CA LEU A 104 -11.58 13.95 27.04
C LEU A 104 -12.30 14.61 28.20
N SER A 105 -11.63 14.82 29.33
CA SER A 105 -12.20 15.53 30.46
C SER A 105 -11.15 16.35 31.17
N THR A 106 -11.55 17.51 31.66
CA THR A 106 -10.66 18.46 32.34
C THR A 106 -11.37 19.08 33.52
N LYS A 107 -10.67 19.18 34.63
CA LYS A 107 -11.10 19.89 35.83
C LYS A 107 -10.86 21.38 35.64
N THR A 108 -11.93 22.15 35.79
CA THR A 108 -11.88 23.62 35.69
C THR A 108 -11.90 24.23 37.07
N LYS A 109 -11.04 25.21 37.31
CA LYS A 109 -11.02 26.06 38.48
C LYS A 109 -10.90 27.50 38.02
N ASN A 110 -11.90 28.34 38.35
CA ASN A 110 -11.89 29.76 38.10
C ASN A 110 -12.30 30.51 39.36
N LYS A 111 -11.57 31.56 39.74
CA LYS A 111 -11.87 32.38 40.89
C LYS A 111 -13.04 33.33 40.68
N ASP A 112 -13.19 33.77 39.43
CA ASP A 112 -14.24 34.74 39.10
C ASP A 112 -15.61 34.10 38.81
N PHE A 113 -15.60 32.76 38.52
CA PHE A 113 -16.79 31.98 38.21
C PHE A 113 -16.78 30.68 39.02
N GLU A 114 -16.77 30.79 40.35
CA GLU A 114 -16.68 29.62 41.25
C GLU A 114 -17.80 28.58 41.03
N TYR A 115 -18.97 29.05 40.60
CA TYR A 115 -20.12 28.18 40.27
C TYR A 115 -19.89 27.31 39.01
N LEU A 116 -18.85 27.58 38.22
CA LEU A 116 -18.40 26.77 37.07
C LEU A 116 -17.22 25.86 37.41
N ASN A 117 -16.80 25.82 38.68
CA ASN A 117 -15.75 24.91 39.13
C ASN A 117 -16.31 23.48 39.13
N GLY A 118 -15.65 22.65 38.33
CA GLY A 118 -16.09 21.28 38.15
C GLY A 118 -15.29 20.56 37.08
N ILE A 119 -15.90 19.60 36.44
CA ILE A 119 -15.30 18.79 35.41
C ILE A 119 -16.13 18.93 34.15
N GLN A 120 -15.49 19.39 33.07
CA GLN A 120 -16.07 19.38 31.75
C GLN A 120 -15.43 18.28 30.90
N GLY A 121 -16.22 17.61 30.08
CA GLY A 121 -15.69 16.62 29.19
C GLY A 121 -16.55 16.43 27.94
N GLN A 122 -15.97 15.70 27.02
CA GLN A 122 -16.62 15.42 25.75
C GLN A 122 -16.25 14.05 25.20
N PHE A 123 -17.23 13.43 24.57
CA PHE A 123 -17.03 12.26 23.72
C PHE A 123 -16.94 12.72 22.27
N VAL A 124 -15.86 12.36 21.62
CA VAL A 124 -15.63 12.59 20.20
C VAL A 124 -15.83 11.28 19.46
N ASP A 125 -16.81 11.21 18.57
CA ASP A 125 -17.04 10.02 17.75
C ASP A 125 -15.89 9.85 16.74
N ARG A 126 -15.16 8.76 16.87
CA ARG A 126 -14.03 8.37 16.02
C ARG A 126 -14.34 7.15 15.16
N THR A 127 -15.58 6.71 15.11
CA THR A 127 -15.96 5.46 14.44
C THR A 127 -15.53 5.43 12.98
N ASN A 128 -15.80 6.51 12.23
CA ASN A 128 -15.44 6.58 10.81
C ASN A 128 -13.92 6.65 10.62
N GLU A 129 -13.21 7.41 11.46
CA GLU A 129 -11.76 7.53 11.40
C GLU A 129 -11.08 6.17 11.62
N TYR A 130 -11.55 5.39 12.60
CA TYR A 130 -11.05 4.05 12.85
C TYR A 130 -11.35 3.08 11.70
N LYS A 131 -12.55 3.14 11.12
CA LYS A 131 -12.91 2.32 9.94
C LYS A 131 -11.99 2.62 8.77
N LEU A 132 -11.81 3.89 8.44
CA LEU A 132 -10.92 4.32 7.34
C LEU A 132 -9.46 3.92 7.59
N THR A 133 -9.01 3.99 8.85
CA THR A 133 -7.66 3.55 9.21
C THR A 133 -7.50 2.04 8.99
N LEU A 134 -8.48 1.24 9.39
CA LEU A 134 -8.46 -0.20 9.20
C LEU A 134 -8.47 -0.59 7.71
N GLU A 135 -9.34 0.04 6.93
CA GLU A 135 -9.42 -0.16 5.47
C GLU A 135 -8.10 0.22 4.78
N ARG A 136 -7.51 1.36 5.19
CA ARG A 136 -6.20 1.78 4.69
C ARG A 136 -5.11 0.75 4.99
N ASP A 137 -5.06 0.25 6.22
CA ASP A 137 -4.03 -0.69 6.65
C ASP A 137 -4.17 -2.04 5.90
N GLN A 138 -5.41 -2.51 5.67
CA GLN A 138 -5.68 -3.69 4.84
C GLN A 138 -5.26 -3.48 3.38
N LEU A 139 -5.50 -2.29 2.82
CA LEU A 139 -5.09 -1.96 1.46
C LEU A 139 -3.57 -1.91 1.32
N ILE A 140 -2.87 -1.33 2.30
CA ILE A 140 -1.39 -1.30 2.33
C ILE A 140 -0.83 -2.72 2.38
N GLU A 141 -1.38 -3.60 3.20
CA GLU A 141 -0.95 -4.99 3.29
C GLU A 141 -1.15 -5.74 1.97
N SER A 142 -2.31 -5.57 1.33
CA SER A 142 -2.60 -6.12 0.00
C SER A 142 -1.59 -5.63 -1.05
N GLN A 143 -1.36 -4.31 -1.13
CA GLN A 143 -0.40 -3.74 -2.06
C GLN A 143 1.03 -4.25 -1.84
N LEU A 144 1.43 -4.46 -0.59
CA LEU A 144 2.76 -5.00 -0.27
C LEU A 144 2.91 -6.45 -0.76
N ASN A 145 1.85 -7.25 -0.62
CA ASN A 145 1.83 -8.63 -1.10
C ASN A 145 1.86 -8.69 -2.63
N ASP A 146 1.07 -7.85 -3.31
CA ASP A 146 1.07 -7.74 -4.77
C ASP A 146 2.44 -7.32 -5.30
N LYS A 147 3.09 -6.36 -4.66
CA LYS A 147 4.44 -5.92 -5.02
C LYS A 147 5.45 -7.06 -4.92
N LYS A 148 5.43 -7.84 -3.84
CA LYS A 148 6.31 -9.01 -3.69
C LYS A 148 6.08 -10.04 -4.80
N LEU A 149 4.81 -10.33 -5.13
CA LEU A 149 4.46 -11.26 -6.19
C LEU A 149 4.95 -10.78 -7.57
N ILE A 150 4.81 -9.48 -7.86
CA ILE A 150 5.31 -8.86 -9.09
C ILE A 150 6.83 -8.98 -9.18
N GLU A 151 7.56 -8.69 -8.09
CA GLU A 151 9.02 -8.80 -8.04
C GLU A 151 9.48 -10.25 -8.27
N GLU A 152 8.81 -11.24 -7.68
CA GLU A 152 9.11 -12.65 -7.88
C GLU A 152 8.87 -13.08 -9.34
N LYS A 153 7.73 -12.68 -9.93
CA LYS A 153 7.42 -12.97 -11.33
C LYS A 153 8.40 -12.29 -12.29
N SER A 154 8.79 -11.04 -12.03
CA SER A 154 9.76 -10.29 -12.81
C SER A 154 11.12 -11.00 -12.82
N LYS A 155 11.65 -11.38 -11.65
CA LYS A 155 12.90 -12.16 -11.54
C LYS A 155 12.83 -13.49 -12.27
N LYS A 156 11.69 -14.18 -12.22
CA LYS A 156 11.49 -15.43 -12.94
C LYS A 156 11.50 -15.23 -14.45
N LEU A 157 10.82 -14.19 -14.94
CA LEU A 157 10.81 -13.84 -16.37
C LEU A 157 12.21 -13.47 -16.86
N GLU A 158 12.95 -12.65 -16.11
CA GLU A 158 14.32 -12.28 -16.42
C GLU A 158 15.26 -13.51 -16.50
N SER A 159 15.11 -14.41 -15.52
CA SER A 159 15.85 -15.69 -15.54
C SER A 159 15.51 -16.54 -16.77
N LEU A 160 14.23 -16.63 -17.13
CA LEU A 160 13.80 -17.36 -18.34
C LEU A 160 14.32 -16.70 -19.61
N ALA A 161 14.23 -15.37 -19.73
CA ALA A 161 14.77 -14.62 -20.86
C ALA A 161 16.28 -14.87 -21.02
N THR A 162 17.05 -14.79 -19.92
CA THR A 162 18.49 -15.08 -19.92
C THR A 162 18.80 -16.52 -20.34
N ARG A 163 17.94 -17.48 -19.94
CA ARG A 163 18.11 -18.87 -20.36
C ARG A 163 17.81 -19.06 -21.86
N LEU A 164 16.75 -18.43 -22.36
CA LEU A 164 16.37 -18.46 -23.78
C LEU A 164 17.42 -17.81 -24.65
N ALA A 165 18.05 -16.72 -24.19
CA ALA A 165 19.14 -16.05 -24.92
C ALA A 165 20.30 -16.98 -25.28
N LYS A 166 20.52 -18.08 -24.53
CA LYS A 166 21.58 -19.05 -24.83
C LYS A 166 21.25 -19.97 -26.00
N TYR A 167 19.96 -20.08 -26.37
CA TYR A 167 19.49 -20.98 -27.42
C TYR A 167 18.98 -20.26 -28.66
N LEU A 168 18.86 -18.93 -28.61
CA LEU A 168 18.41 -18.10 -29.71
C LEU A 168 19.59 -17.34 -30.32
N SER A 169 19.56 -17.12 -31.63
CA SER A 169 20.52 -16.19 -32.22
C SER A 169 20.34 -14.79 -31.65
N PRO A 170 21.41 -13.96 -31.54
CA PRO A 170 21.32 -12.61 -31.03
C PRO A 170 20.28 -11.74 -31.75
N GLN A 171 20.11 -11.94 -33.05
CA GLN A 171 19.14 -11.22 -33.86
C GLN A 171 17.69 -11.60 -33.51
N ILE A 172 17.42 -12.90 -33.35
CA ILE A 172 16.08 -13.40 -32.96
C ILE A 172 15.75 -12.95 -31.56
N TYR A 173 16.72 -13.04 -30.62
CA TYR A 173 16.54 -12.57 -29.27
C TYR A 173 16.17 -11.08 -29.22
N LYS A 174 16.96 -10.24 -29.93
CA LYS A 174 16.69 -8.81 -30.01
C LYS A 174 15.31 -8.51 -30.59
N ASN A 175 14.91 -9.18 -31.67
CA ASN A 175 13.58 -8.98 -32.26
C ASN A 175 12.40 -9.39 -31.37
N ILE A 176 12.58 -10.42 -30.54
CA ILE A 176 11.52 -10.87 -29.61
C ILE A 176 11.39 -9.93 -28.42
N PHE A 177 12.49 -9.36 -27.94
CA PHE A 177 12.53 -8.55 -26.72
C PHE A 177 12.66 -7.05 -26.97
N ASP A 178 12.73 -6.59 -28.23
CA ASP A 178 12.73 -5.17 -28.60
C ASP A 178 11.28 -4.64 -28.54
N GLU A 179 10.98 -3.82 -27.53
CA GLU A 179 9.64 -3.30 -27.26
C GLU A 179 9.09 -2.36 -28.35
N GLU A 180 9.93 -1.90 -29.30
CA GLU A 180 9.54 -0.92 -30.31
C GLU A 180 8.81 -1.53 -31.53
N LYS A 181 8.76 -2.84 -31.68
CA LYS A 181 8.06 -3.50 -32.81
C LYS A 181 6.88 -4.30 -32.30
N ASP A 182 5.68 -3.73 -32.45
CA ASP A 182 4.39 -4.43 -32.31
C ASP A 182 4.32 -5.55 -33.37
N GLN A 183 4.88 -6.71 -33.05
CA GLN A 183 4.91 -7.85 -33.96
C GLN A 183 3.63 -8.67 -33.80
N SER A 184 2.61 -8.28 -34.56
CA SER A 184 1.64 -9.27 -35.00
C SER A 184 2.42 -10.36 -35.75
N VAL A 185 2.31 -11.62 -35.30
CA VAL A 185 2.90 -12.77 -36.00
C VAL A 185 2.29 -12.86 -37.39
N SER A 186 2.89 -12.17 -38.36
CA SER A 186 2.48 -12.24 -39.76
C SER A 186 3.37 -13.24 -40.48
N HIS A 187 2.78 -14.23 -41.08
CA HIS A 187 3.48 -15.16 -41.94
C HIS A 187 3.67 -14.49 -43.33
N SER A 188 4.91 -14.22 -43.68
CA SER A 188 5.25 -13.72 -45.02
C SER A 188 6.23 -14.69 -45.71
N ARG A 189 6.06 -14.86 -47.01
CA ARG A 189 7.05 -15.59 -47.83
C ARG A 189 8.16 -14.60 -48.22
N LYS A 190 9.39 -15.02 -47.97
CA LYS A 190 10.58 -14.23 -48.33
C LYS A 190 11.53 -15.09 -49.14
N ASN A 191 12.28 -14.46 -50.03
CA ASN A 191 13.45 -15.06 -50.68
C ASN A 191 14.62 -14.89 -49.71
N LEU A 192 15.26 -15.98 -49.34
CA LEU A 192 16.39 -15.98 -48.43
C LEU A 192 17.57 -16.65 -49.12
N THR A 193 18.76 -16.09 -48.91
CA THR A 193 20.01 -16.79 -49.25
C THR A 193 20.45 -17.64 -48.08
N VAL A 194 20.68 -18.92 -48.28
CA VAL A 194 21.06 -19.86 -47.25
C VAL A 194 22.50 -20.30 -47.43
N PHE A 195 23.28 -20.18 -46.37
CA PHE A 195 24.69 -20.55 -46.34
C PHE A 195 24.88 -21.72 -45.35
N PHE A 196 25.63 -22.72 -45.80
CA PHE A 196 26.08 -23.82 -44.97
C PHE A 196 27.59 -23.88 -44.97
N SER A 197 28.21 -24.09 -43.80
CA SER A 197 29.62 -24.43 -43.68
C SER A 197 29.80 -25.65 -42.79
N ASP A 198 30.84 -26.40 -43.06
CA ASP A 198 31.16 -27.65 -42.39
C ASP A 198 32.70 -27.82 -42.30
N ILE A 199 33.19 -28.58 -41.32
CA ILE A 199 34.63 -28.84 -41.16
C ILE A 199 35.00 -30.11 -41.96
N VAL A 200 35.94 -29.96 -42.89
CA VAL A 200 36.38 -31.09 -43.70
C VAL A 200 36.99 -32.17 -42.83
N ALA A 201 36.56 -33.44 -43.06
CA ALA A 201 37.01 -34.63 -42.32
C ALA A 201 36.84 -34.55 -40.81
N PHE A 202 35.77 -33.89 -40.36
CA PHE A 202 35.46 -33.72 -38.90
C PHE A 202 35.36 -35.07 -38.18
N THR A 203 34.72 -36.08 -38.77
CA THR A 203 34.59 -37.44 -38.19
C THR A 203 35.98 -38.03 -37.92
N ASP A 204 36.94 -37.90 -38.83
CA ASP A 204 38.30 -38.41 -38.61
C ASP A 204 39.03 -37.63 -37.50
N LEU A 205 38.66 -36.35 -37.29
CA LEU A 205 39.21 -35.53 -36.23
C LEU A 205 38.65 -35.98 -34.86
N THR A 206 37.34 -36.28 -34.80
CA THR A 206 36.68 -36.74 -33.55
C THR A 206 37.24 -38.05 -33.02
N ASP A 207 37.58 -38.95 -33.93
CA ASP A 207 38.13 -40.28 -33.56
C ASP A 207 39.57 -40.19 -33.04
N LYS A 208 40.29 -39.12 -33.29
CA LYS A 208 41.71 -38.95 -32.96
C LYS A 208 42.00 -38.00 -31.82
N MET A 209 41.00 -37.27 -31.37
CA MET A 209 41.19 -36.18 -30.39
C MET A 209 40.51 -36.47 -29.05
N GLU A 210 41.09 -35.96 -27.99
CA GLU A 210 40.46 -35.95 -26.68
C GLU A 210 39.21 -35.02 -26.67
N PRO A 211 38.12 -35.40 -26.03
CA PRO A 211 36.84 -34.66 -26.07
C PRO A 211 36.98 -33.18 -25.68
N GLU A 212 37.82 -32.87 -24.71
CA GLU A 212 38.01 -31.50 -24.21
C GLU A 212 38.71 -30.60 -25.26
N LYS A 213 39.69 -31.16 -25.96
CA LYS A 213 40.40 -30.46 -27.06
C LYS A 213 39.48 -30.26 -28.26
N LEU A 214 38.69 -31.29 -28.58
CA LEU A 214 37.72 -31.22 -29.68
C LEU A 214 36.66 -30.15 -29.39
N ALA A 215 36.11 -30.13 -28.18
CA ALA A 215 35.15 -29.13 -27.79
C ALA A 215 35.71 -27.69 -27.87
N ALA A 216 36.96 -27.50 -27.47
CA ALA A 216 37.61 -26.17 -27.57
C ALA A 216 37.75 -25.71 -29.03
N ILE A 217 38.13 -26.60 -29.98
CA ILE A 217 38.28 -26.32 -31.41
C ILE A 217 36.92 -25.98 -32.01
N ILE A 218 35.88 -26.81 -31.74
CA ILE A 218 34.53 -26.59 -32.27
C ILE A 218 34.01 -25.23 -31.76
N ASN A 219 34.11 -24.96 -30.46
CA ASN A 219 33.62 -23.72 -29.87
C ASN A 219 34.37 -22.48 -30.47
N SER A 220 35.67 -22.58 -30.67
CA SER A 220 36.44 -21.52 -31.31
C SER A 220 35.97 -21.28 -32.76
N TYR A 221 35.86 -22.36 -33.55
CA TYR A 221 35.41 -22.30 -34.95
C TYR A 221 33.99 -21.72 -35.06
N LEU A 222 33.03 -22.25 -34.29
CA LEU A 222 31.64 -21.78 -34.33
C LEU A 222 31.51 -20.33 -33.84
N SER A 223 32.32 -19.90 -32.87
CA SER A 223 32.35 -18.52 -32.38
C SER A 223 32.86 -17.55 -33.47
N GLU A 224 33.96 -17.88 -34.14
CA GLU A 224 34.52 -17.06 -35.22
C GLU A 224 33.57 -16.98 -36.41
N MET A 225 33.02 -18.12 -36.85
CA MET A 225 32.06 -18.17 -37.95
C MET A 225 30.78 -17.40 -37.63
N SER A 226 30.29 -17.48 -36.39
CA SER A 226 29.15 -16.71 -35.93
C SER A 226 29.42 -15.20 -35.99
N THR A 227 30.61 -14.78 -35.56
CA THR A 227 31.04 -13.38 -35.60
C THR A 227 31.09 -12.85 -37.03
N ILE A 228 31.63 -13.66 -37.96
CA ILE A 228 31.68 -13.33 -39.38
C ILE A 228 30.28 -13.24 -39.97
N ALA A 229 29.43 -14.24 -39.73
CA ALA A 229 28.05 -14.26 -40.24
C ALA A 229 27.25 -13.02 -39.80
N ILE A 230 27.29 -12.69 -38.51
CA ILE A 230 26.61 -11.50 -37.95
C ILE A 230 27.18 -10.21 -38.56
N LYS A 231 28.49 -10.11 -38.72
CA LYS A 231 29.16 -8.92 -39.36
C LYS A 231 28.64 -8.64 -40.75
N TYR A 232 28.31 -9.68 -41.50
CA TYR A 232 27.79 -9.56 -42.88
C TYR A 232 26.26 -9.62 -42.96
N GLY A 233 25.52 -9.43 -41.83
CA GLY A 233 24.07 -9.36 -41.82
C GLY A 233 23.36 -10.74 -41.80
N GLY A 234 24.13 -11.82 -41.65
CA GLY A 234 23.55 -13.17 -41.57
C GLY A 234 22.87 -13.46 -40.23
N THR A 235 21.77 -14.19 -40.30
CA THR A 235 21.07 -14.71 -39.14
C THR A 235 21.41 -16.17 -38.95
N ILE A 236 21.95 -16.53 -37.80
CA ILE A 236 22.28 -17.91 -37.46
C ILE A 236 20.98 -18.67 -37.14
N ASP A 237 20.70 -19.71 -37.94
CA ASP A 237 19.56 -20.57 -37.71
C ASP A 237 19.88 -21.60 -36.61
N LYS A 238 20.91 -22.43 -36.89
CA LYS A 238 21.33 -23.47 -35.95
C LYS A 238 22.74 -23.96 -36.21
N PHE A 239 23.27 -24.67 -35.23
CA PHE A 239 24.48 -25.47 -35.36
C PHE A 239 24.07 -26.96 -35.49
N ILE A 240 24.67 -27.69 -36.40
CA ILE A 240 24.41 -29.13 -36.64
C ILE A 240 25.75 -29.84 -36.55
N GLY A 241 26.13 -30.25 -35.32
CA GLY A 241 27.46 -30.76 -35.04
C GLY A 241 28.53 -29.69 -35.23
N ASP A 242 29.40 -29.84 -36.20
CA ASP A 242 30.41 -28.89 -36.63
C ASP A 242 29.92 -27.95 -37.75
N ALA A 243 28.75 -28.19 -38.30
CA ALA A 243 28.16 -27.37 -39.35
C ALA A 243 27.40 -26.17 -38.77
N LEU A 244 27.47 -25.05 -39.51
CA LEU A 244 26.75 -23.82 -39.26
C LEU A 244 25.79 -23.55 -40.39
N MET A 245 24.52 -23.30 -40.07
CA MET A 245 23.52 -22.83 -41.01
C MET A 245 23.19 -21.36 -40.74
N VAL A 246 23.32 -20.55 -41.75
CA VAL A 246 23.06 -19.10 -41.75
C VAL A 246 22.13 -18.76 -42.89
N PHE A 247 21.20 -17.84 -42.69
CA PHE A 247 20.44 -17.25 -43.79
C PHE A 247 20.56 -15.72 -43.76
N PHE A 248 20.33 -15.10 -44.92
CA PHE A 248 20.35 -13.67 -45.13
C PHE A 248 19.02 -13.21 -45.70
N GLY A 249 18.55 -11.98 -45.36
CA GLY A 249 17.29 -11.43 -45.83
C GLY A 249 16.16 -11.47 -44.80
N ASP A 250 16.41 -12.00 -43.61
CA ASP A 250 15.49 -11.99 -42.49
C ASP A 250 16.24 -12.10 -41.13
N PRO A 251 15.84 -11.40 -40.07
CA PRO A 251 14.83 -10.37 -39.95
C PRO A 251 15.23 -9.04 -40.61
N GLU A 252 16.52 -8.83 -40.86
CA GLU A 252 17.07 -7.65 -41.54
C GLU A 252 17.51 -8.04 -42.92
N THR A 253 17.35 -7.12 -43.90
CA THR A 253 17.81 -7.29 -45.27
C THR A 253 18.76 -6.17 -45.65
N LEU A 254 19.86 -6.49 -46.33
CA LEU A 254 20.79 -5.53 -46.95
C LEU A 254 20.39 -5.21 -48.39
N GLY A 255 19.27 -5.79 -48.87
CA GLY A 255 18.77 -5.68 -50.22
C GLY A 255 19.08 -6.92 -51.07
N GLU A 256 18.17 -7.22 -52.06
CA GLU A 256 18.22 -8.45 -52.87
C GLU A 256 19.57 -8.73 -53.57
N THR A 257 20.40 -7.72 -53.70
CA THR A 257 21.73 -7.87 -54.33
C THR A 257 22.84 -8.09 -53.30
N ASN A 258 22.56 -7.92 -51.99
CA ASN A 258 23.58 -8.00 -50.94
C ASN A 258 23.26 -9.10 -49.90
N ASP A 259 22.03 -9.66 -49.94
CA ASP A 259 21.61 -10.83 -49.16
C ASP A 259 21.92 -12.14 -49.94
#